data_6243172560fd1ec6a00c6015a5a473f8
#
_entry.id   6243172560fd1ec6a00c6015a5a473f8
#
_cell.length_a   1.000
_cell.length_b   1.000
_cell.length_c   1.000
_cell.angle_alpha   90.00
_cell.angle_beta   90.00
_cell.angle_gamma   90.00
#
_symmetry.space_group_name_H-M   'P 1'
#
loop_
_entity.id
_entity.type
_entity.pdbx_description
1 polymer ?
#
loop_
_entity_poly.entity_id
_entity_poly.type
_entity_poly.pdbx_seq_one_letter_code
_entity_poly.pdbx_strand_id
1 'polypeptide(L)'
;MKHKLICLILCLLLLPSLFLSVGAEQQYVIDNADLMSSSEEAALEEKAQALRQEYGMDVVILTVDSLDGKRPQDYADDYYDYNGYAADGVLFLLSMEERDWYISTKGNAIYALTDYGIQQVGESALPYLKNGDYYGAFDAFLDALPTYFSAYRDGSPIDGYADTSGDYYHGDQEEVVYYEQPRHVNVWISIVIGAVVGGITVLIMRACMNTKRPQRSAGSYLNDSSYHLRTNQDLFLYSNVTKTRIQQESSSSGGGGSSVHTSSSGSSHGGGGGKF
;
A
#
# COMPACT_ATOMS: atom_id res chain seq x y z
N MET A 1 -29.94 -37.69 -19.96
CA MET A 1 -28.50 -37.92 -19.76
C MET A 1 -27.62 -36.90 -20.46
N LYS A 2 -27.88 -36.51 -21.72
CA LYS A 2 -27.07 -35.55 -22.49
C LYS A 2 -26.95 -34.17 -21.83
N HIS A 3 -28.02 -33.61 -21.24
CA HIS A 3 -27.98 -32.27 -20.57
C HIS A 3 -27.14 -32.29 -19.27
N LYS A 4 -27.10 -33.42 -18.53
CA LYS A 4 -26.27 -33.58 -17.33
C LYS A 4 -24.79 -33.61 -17.68
N LEU A 5 -24.43 -34.25 -18.79
CA LEU A 5 -23.07 -34.31 -19.30
C LEU A 5 -22.59 -32.95 -19.80
N ILE A 6 -23.45 -32.18 -20.47
CA ILE A 6 -23.16 -30.82 -20.96
C ILE A 6 -22.92 -29.86 -19.79
N CYS A 7 -23.75 -29.91 -18.73
CA CYS A 7 -23.53 -29.10 -17.52
C CYS A 7 -22.21 -29.46 -16.81
N LEU A 8 -21.85 -30.73 -16.77
CA LEU A 8 -20.59 -31.17 -16.15
C LEU A 8 -19.36 -30.69 -16.95
N ILE A 9 -19.44 -30.74 -18.28
CA ILE A 9 -18.37 -30.24 -19.16
C ILE A 9 -18.28 -28.72 -19.08
N LEU A 10 -19.41 -28.02 -18.99
CA LEU A 10 -19.43 -26.55 -18.83
C LEU A 10 -18.84 -26.11 -17.48
N CYS A 11 -19.15 -26.81 -16.39
CA CYS A 11 -18.53 -26.59 -15.08
C CYS A 11 -17.03 -26.88 -15.10
N LEU A 12 -16.59 -27.94 -15.80
CA LEU A 12 -15.17 -28.29 -15.91
C LEU A 12 -14.37 -27.28 -16.74
N LEU A 13 -14.99 -26.65 -17.74
CA LEU A 13 -14.40 -25.56 -18.56
C LEU A 13 -14.35 -24.20 -17.85
N LEU A 14 -15.23 -23.95 -16.88
CA LEU A 14 -15.25 -22.72 -16.09
C LEU A 14 -14.28 -22.74 -14.89
N LEU A 15 -13.88 -23.94 -14.43
CA LEU A 15 -12.94 -24.09 -13.33
C LEU A 15 -11.54 -23.47 -13.58
N PRO A 16 -10.91 -23.60 -14.75
CA PRO A 16 -9.59 -22.98 -14.96
C PRO A 16 -9.64 -21.47 -15.14
N SER A 17 -10.77 -20.86 -15.49
CA SER A 17 -10.87 -19.40 -15.61
C SER A 17 -10.93 -18.65 -14.26
N LEU A 18 -11.18 -19.37 -13.17
CA LEU A 18 -11.17 -18.82 -11.82
C LEU A 18 -9.76 -18.73 -11.20
N PHE A 19 -8.76 -19.39 -11.81
CA PHE A 19 -7.38 -19.40 -11.30
C PHE A 19 -6.44 -18.46 -12.05
N LEU A 20 -6.91 -17.78 -13.09
CA LEU A 20 -6.17 -16.71 -13.76
C LEU A 20 -6.52 -15.35 -13.14
N SER A 21 -6.41 -15.25 -11.82
CA SER A 21 -6.04 -13.95 -11.25
C SER A 21 -4.55 -13.79 -11.57
N VAL A 22 -4.25 -13.30 -12.75
CA VAL A 22 -3.03 -12.52 -12.95
C VAL A 22 -3.25 -11.31 -12.06
N GLY A 23 -2.80 -11.40 -10.81
CA GLY A 23 -2.62 -10.23 -9.97
C GLY A 23 -1.81 -9.28 -10.82
N ALA A 24 -2.27 -8.05 -11.03
CA ALA A 24 -1.42 -7.03 -11.59
C ALA A 24 -0.15 -7.05 -10.73
N GLU A 25 1.00 -7.30 -11.35
CA GLU A 25 2.27 -7.29 -10.66
C GLU A 25 2.43 -5.90 -10.07
N GLN A 26 2.67 -5.81 -8.75
CA GLN A 26 2.82 -4.53 -8.08
C GLN A 26 4.03 -3.82 -8.66
N GLN A 27 3.83 -2.64 -9.21
CA GLN A 27 4.89 -1.81 -9.76
C GLN A 27 5.53 -0.97 -8.65
N TYR A 28 6.85 -0.91 -8.63
CA TYR A 28 7.64 -0.16 -7.65
C TYR A 28 8.28 1.11 -8.22
N VAL A 29 8.45 1.17 -9.53
CA VAL A 29 8.97 2.37 -10.22
C VAL A 29 7.84 2.99 -11.04
N ILE A 30 7.43 4.19 -10.65
CA ILE A 30 6.33 4.93 -11.26
C ILE A 30 6.86 6.28 -11.74
N ASP A 31 7.20 6.36 -13.02
CA ASP A 31 7.74 7.56 -13.65
C ASP A 31 6.65 8.36 -14.36
N ASN A 32 5.85 9.11 -13.58
CA ASN A 32 4.78 9.94 -14.13
C ASN A 32 5.29 11.24 -14.76
N ALA A 33 6.53 11.62 -14.49
CA ALA A 33 7.15 12.81 -15.06
C ALA A 33 8.01 12.52 -16.32
N ASP A 34 8.02 11.25 -16.78
CA ASP A 34 8.73 10.78 -17.99
C ASP A 34 10.22 11.21 -18.00
N LEU A 35 10.89 10.98 -16.85
CA LEU A 35 12.28 11.38 -16.62
C LEU A 35 13.29 10.31 -17.03
N MET A 36 12.84 9.08 -17.20
CA MET A 36 13.68 7.92 -17.47
C MET A 36 13.22 7.18 -18.71
N SER A 37 14.13 6.45 -19.33
CA SER A 37 13.80 5.51 -20.39
C SER A 37 13.17 4.23 -19.80
N SER A 38 12.36 3.51 -20.58
CA SER A 38 11.78 2.24 -20.16
C SER A 38 12.81 1.17 -19.76
N SER A 39 14.04 1.25 -20.27
CA SER A 39 15.14 0.36 -19.88
C SER A 39 15.71 0.71 -18.50
N GLU A 40 15.75 1.99 -18.15
CA GLU A 40 16.17 2.48 -16.85
C GLU A 40 15.12 2.17 -15.79
N GLU A 41 13.84 2.42 -16.09
CA GLU A 41 12.73 2.03 -15.23
C GLU A 41 12.76 0.52 -14.92
N ALA A 42 12.94 -0.33 -15.94
CA ALA A 42 13.00 -1.78 -15.76
C ALA A 42 14.20 -2.21 -14.88
N ALA A 43 15.35 -1.55 -15.02
CA ALA A 43 16.54 -1.85 -14.20
C ALA A 43 16.32 -1.47 -12.72
N LEU A 44 15.70 -0.32 -12.46
CA LEU A 44 15.33 0.11 -11.09
C LEU A 44 14.24 -0.79 -10.49
N GLU A 45 13.27 -1.19 -11.30
CA GLU A 45 12.19 -2.11 -10.89
C GLU A 45 12.76 -3.46 -10.43
N GLU A 46 13.73 -4.03 -11.18
CA GLU A 46 14.42 -5.27 -10.81
C GLU A 46 15.14 -5.11 -9.46
N LYS A 47 15.84 -4.00 -9.23
CA LYS A 47 16.50 -3.70 -7.96
C LYS A 47 15.51 -3.54 -6.80
N ALA A 48 14.41 -2.81 -7.01
CA ALA A 48 13.37 -2.62 -6.01
C ALA A 48 12.71 -3.95 -5.61
N GLN A 49 12.43 -4.81 -6.59
CA GLN A 49 11.91 -6.15 -6.36
C GLN A 49 12.90 -7.05 -5.61
N ALA A 50 14.19 -6.95 -5.92
CA ALA A 50 15.24 -7.69 -5.21
C ALA A 50 15.32 -7.28 -3.73
N LEU A 51 15.27 -5.96 -3.44
CA LEU A 51 15.23 -5.44 -2.08
C LEU A 51 14.02 -5.93 -1.31
N ARG A 52 12.85 -5.91 -1.94
CA ARG A 52 11.63 -6.48 -1.35
C ARG A 52 11.77 -7.96 -1.02
N GLN A 53 12.35 -8.76 -1.93
CA GLN A 53 12.53 -10.19 -1.70
C GLN A 53 13.51 -10.46 -0.56
N GLU A 54 14.55 -9.65 -0.42
CA GLU A 54 15.59 -9.84 0.59
C GLU A 54 15.18 -9.34 1.98
N TYR A 55 14.53 -8.16 2.04
CA TYR A 55 14.25 -7.47 3.31
C TYR A 55 12.78 -7.49 3.72
N GLY A 56 11.86 -7.88 2.82
CA GLY A 56 10.42 -7.89 3.10
C GLY A 56 9.77 -6.51 3.15
N MET A 57 10.46 -5.47 2.70
CA MET A 57 10.02 -4.08 2.66
C MET A 57 9.80 -3.64 1.21
N ASP A 58 8.68 -2.98 0.92
CA ASP A 58 8.46 -2.39 -0.39
C ASP A 58 9.33 -1.14 -0.56
N VAL A 59 9.99 -1.01 -1.71
CA VAL A 59 10.77 0.18 -2.05
C VAL A 59 10.19 0.77 -3.32
N VAL A 60 9.65 1.99 -3.20
CA VAL A 60 8.89 2.65 -4.27
C VAL A 60 9.61 3.91 -4.73
N ILE A 61 9.71 4.09 -6.03
CA ILE A 61 10.17 5.32 -6.68
C ILE A 61 8.97 5.94 -7.39
N LEU A 62 8.71 7.21 -7.10
CA LEU A 62 7.61 7.96 -7.68
C LEU A 62 8.09 9.31 -8.19
N THR A 63 7.95 9.55 -9.48
CA THR A 63 8.15 10.88 -10.06
C THR A 63 6.81 11.49 -10.44
N VAL A 64 6.69 12.80 -10.27
CA VAL A 64 5.50 13.58 -10.65
C VAL A 64 5.90 14.94 -11.21
N ASP A 65 5.08 15.47 -12.11
CA ASP A 65 5.26 16.83 -12.61
C ASP A 65 4.99 17.85 -11.53
N SER A 66 3.92 17.70 -10.76
CA SER A 66 3.47 18.63 -9.72
C SER A 66 2.85 17.89 -8.55
N LEU A 67 2.91 18.52 -7.38
CA LEU A 67 2.23 18.04 -6.15
C LEU A 67 0.78 18.54 -6.03
N ASP A 68 0.29 19.31 -7.00
CA ASP A 68 -1.05 19.89 -6.99
C ASP A 68 -1.36 20.71 -5.71
N GLY A 69 -0.35 21.40 -5.19
CA GLY A 69 -0.45 22.20 -3.97
C GLY A 69 -0.43 21.42 -2.65
N LYS A 70 -0.22 20.12 -2.68
CA LYS A 70 0.04 19.32 -1.47
C LYS A 70 1.47 19.49 -1.00
N ARG A 71 1.72 19.23 0.28
CA ARG A 71 3.09 19.11 0.78
C ARG A 71 3.71 17.80 0.26
N PRO A 72 5.02 17.76 -0.03
CA PRO A 72 5.70 16.53 -0.46
C PRO A 72 5.43 15.34 0.47
N GLN A 73 5.44 15.58 1.78
CA GLN A 73 5.10 14.62 2.82
C GLN A 73 3.71 14.01 2.62
N ASP A 74 2.68 14.86 2.55
CA ASP A 74 1.30 14.39 2.44
C ASP A 74 1.07 13.63 1.14
N TYR A 75 1.75 14.05 0.06
CA TYR A 75 1.65 13.38 -1.24
C TYR A 75 2.27 12.00 -1.23
N ALA A 76 3.49 11.87 -0.67
CA ALA A 76 4.22 10.62 -0.60
C ALA A 76 3.52 9.59 0.29
N ASP A 77 3.08 10.02 1.48
CA ASP A 77 2.39 9.17 2.45
C ASP A 77 1.06 8.67 1.89
N ASP A 78 0.22 9.58 1.33
CA ASP A 78 -1.05 9.23 0.70
C ASP A 78 -0.83 8.26 -0.46
N TYR A 79 0.19 8.50 -1.30
CA TYR A 79 0.47 7.63 -2.41
C TYR A 79 0.82 6.22 -1.95
N TYR A 80 1.68 6.08 -0.95
CA TYR A 80 2.04 4.79 -0.40
C TYR A 80 0.84 4.07 0.20
N ASP A 81 0.01 4.78 0.97
CA ASP A 81 -1.12 4.21 1.69
C ASP A 81 -2.25 3.74 0.78
N TYR A 82 -2.52 4.46 -0.32
CA TYR A 82 -3.69 4.18 -1.15
C TYR A 82 -3.41 3.33 -2.40
N ASN A 83 -2.13 3.00 -2.69
CA ASN A 83 -1.78 2.20 -3.86
C ASN A 83 -1.45 0.73 -3.57
N GLY A 84 -1.77 0.23 -2.37
CA GLY A 84 -1.75 -1.19 -2.04
C GLY A 84 -0.37 -1.77 -1.74
N TYR A 85 0.60 -0.93 -1.41
CA TYR A 85 1.92 -1.36 -0.96
C TYR A 85 1.89 -2.05 0.40
N ALA A 86 2.97 -2.75 0.75
CA ALA A 86 3.08 -3.50 2.00
C ALA A 86 2.98 -2.58 3.25
N ALA A 87 2.77 -3.21 4.43
CA ALA A 87 2.74 -2.48 5.69
C ALA A 87 4.09 -1.84 6.03
N ASP A 88 5.18 -2.40 5.50
CA ASP A 88 6.55 -1.96 5.72
C ASP A 88 7.18 -1.52 4.41
N GLY A 89 7.73 -0.32 4.36
CA GLY A 89 8.45 0.12 3.15
C GLY A 89 8.83 1.58 3.12
N VAL A 90 9.45 1.95 2.01
CA VAL A 90 10.01 3.28 1.73
C VAL A 90 9.51 3.75 0.37
N LEU A 91 9.15 5.03 0.27
CA LEU A 91 8.83 5.68 -0.99
C LEU A 91 9.72 6.90 -1.19
N PHE A 92 10.40 6.97 -2.34
CA PHE A 92 11.13 8.16 -2.78
C PHE A 92 10.29 8.92 -3.81
N LEU A 93 9.77 10.07 -3.39
CA LEU A 93 9.03 11.01 -4.24
C LEU A 93 9.98 12.05 -4.82
N LEU A 94 9.83 12.33 -6.13
CA LEU A 94 10.46 13.45 -6.81
C LEU A 94 9.39 14.28 -7.52
N SER A 95 9.32 15.59 -7.22
CA SER A 95 8.44 16.55 -7.89
C SER A 95 9.25 17.54 -8.71
N MET A 96 8.86 17.71 -9.99
CA MET A 96 9.61 18.51 -10.93
C MET A 96 9.29 20.00 -10.86
N GLU A 97 8.02 20.36 -10.68
CA GLU A 97 7.59 21.77 -10.62
C GLU A 97 8.13 22.47 -9.36
N GLU A 98 8.00 21.82 -8.22
CA GLU A 98 8.42 22.34 -6.92
C GLU A 98 9.93 22.11 -6.68
N ARG A 99 10.58 21.24 -7.46
CA ARG A 99 11.95 20.76 -7.27
C ARG A 99 12.18 20.23 -5.86
N ASP A 100 11.22 19.41 -5.43
CA ASP A 100 11.22 18.76 -4.13
C ASP A 100 11.51 17.27 -4.28
N TRP A 101 12.30 16.75 -3.36
CA TRP A 101 12.37 15.32 -3.10
C TRP A 101 11.89 15.03 -1.68
N TYR A 102 11.28 13.87 -1.48
CA TYR A 102 10.85 13.42 -0.17
C TYR A 102 10.94 11.90 -0.08
N ILE A 103 11.49 11.41 1.03
CA ILE A 103 11.51 9.98 1.37
C ILE A 103 10.49 9.77 2.49
N SER A 104 9.44 8.99 2.23
CA SER A 104 8.47 8.53 3.22
C SER A 104 8.83 7.12 3.65
N THR A 105 8.71 6.82 4.95
CA THR A 105 8.92 5.49 5.51
C THR A 105 7.68 5.03 6.27
N LYS A 106 7.37 3.74 6.22
CA LYS A 106 6.21 3.15 6.89
C LYS A 106 6.55 1.85 7.59
N GLY A 107 5.91 1.60 8.72
CA GLY A 107 6.08 0.37 9.49
C GLY A 107 7.52 0.18 9.98
N ASN A 108 8.09 -1.00 9.76
CA ASN A 108 9.46 -1.30 10.18
C ASN A 108 10.52 -0.44 9.47
N ALA A 109 10.22 0.09 8.29
CA ALA A 109 11.13 0.98 7.59
C ALA A 109 11.40 2.29 8.34
N ILE A 110 10.49 2.74 9.21
CA ILE A 110 10.70 3.91 10.09
C ILE A 110 11.91 3.70 11.00
N TYR A 111 12.08 2.49 11.49
CA TYR A 111 13.20 2.14 12.39
C TYR A 111 14.46 1.71 11.64
N ALA A 112 14.29 1.16 10.43
CA ALA A 112 15.40 0.75 9.59
C ALA A 112 16.10 1.96 8.96
N LEU A 113 15.32 2.94 8.50
CA LEU A 113 15.80 4.17 7.88
C LEU A 113 15.39 5.35 8.75
N THR A 114 16.17 5.61 9.81
CA THR A 114 15.97 6.72 10.74
C THR A 114 16.10 8.09 10.05
N ASP A 115 15.78 9.18 10.72
CA ASP A 115 15.95 10.53 10.17
C ASP A 115 17.37 10.77 9.65
N TYR A 116 18.37 10.25 10.35
CA TYR A 116 19.76 10.27 9.89
C TYR A 116 19.93 9.48 8.58
N GLY A 117 19.40 8.25 8.54
CA GLY A 117 19.46 7.40 7.34
C GLY A 117 18.79 8.06 6.15
N ILE A 118 17.61 8.64 6.33
CA ILE A 118 16.88 9.39 5.30
C ILE A 118 17.73 10.53 4.74
N GLN A 119 18.36 11.31 5.63
CA GLN A 119 19.24 12.39 5.22
C GLN A 119 20.43 11.88 4.40
N GLN A 120 21.13 10.85 4.87
CA GLN A 120 22.31 10.30 4.18
C GLN A 120 21.94 9.72 2.80
N VAL A 121 20.84 8.99 2.73
CA VAL A 121 20.35 8.42 1.47
C VAL A 121 19.90 9.52 0.50
N GLY A 122 19.20 10.54 0.99
CA GLY A 122 18.82 11.70 0.19
C GLY A 122 20.03 12.48 -0.31
N GLU A 123 21.02 12.72 0.55
CA GLU A 123 22.28 13.39 0.17
C GLU A 123 23.07 12.61 -0.87
N SER A 124 23.00 11.28 -0.89
CA SER A 124 23.66 10.45 -1.92
C SER A 124 23.04 10.63 -3.31
N ALA A 125 21.72 10.82 -3.37
CA ALA A 125 20.99 11.05 -4.63
C ALA A 125 21.11 12.50 -5.14
N LEU A 126 21.28 13.47 -4.23
CA LEU A 126 21.21 14.90 -4.52
C LEU A 126 22.19 15.40 -5.61
N PRO A 127 23.46 14.96 -5.71
CA PRO A 127 24.35 15.36 -6.79
C PRO A 127 23.84 14.96 -8.17
N TYR A 128 23.24 13.79 -8.28
CA TYR A 128 22.64 13.29 -9.52
C TYR A 128 21.40 14.11 -9.89
N LEU A 129 20.50 14.37 -8.93
CA LEU A 129 19.30 15.20 -9.14
C LEU A 129 19.66 16.61 -9.64
N LYS A 130 20.68 17.25 -9.05
CA LYS A 130 21.16 18.57 -9.47
C LYS A 130 21.72 18.60 -10.89
N ASN A 131 22.25 17.47 -11.35
CA ASN A 131 22.79 17.33 -12.69
C ASN A 131 21.76 16.84 -13.71
N GLY A 132 20.53 16.54 -13.29
CA GLY A 132 19.47 15.99 -14.15
C GLY A 132 19.67 14.52 -14.49
N ASP A 133 20.51 13.81 -13.76
CA ASP A 133 20.71 12.35 -13.87
C ASP A 133 19.75 11.64 -12.91
N TYR A 134 18.50 11.51 -13.33
CA TYR A 134 17.44 10.94 -12.48
C TYR A 134 17.63 9.46 -12.25
N TYR A 135 18.04 8.72 -13.28
CA TYR A 135 18.36 7.30 -13.12
C TYR A 135 19.48 7.11 -12.09
N GLY A 136 20.59 7.84 -12.22
CA GLY A 136 21.71 7.77 -11.27
C GLY A 136 21.29 8.13 -9.84
N ALA A 137 20.34 9.06 -9.67
CA ALA A 137 19.81 9.42 -8.35
C ALA A 137 19.05 8.27 -7.70
N PHE A 138 18.15 7.64 -8.44
CA PHE A 138 17.36 6.52 -7.93
C PHE A 138 18.19 5.25 -7.77
N ASP A 139 19.17 5.03 -8.63
CA ASP A 139 20.12 3.95 -8.51
C ASP A 139 20.96 4.08 -7.21
N ALA A 140 21.48 5.27 -6.92
CA ALA A 140 22.20 5.56 -5.69
C ALA A 140 21.32 5.41 -4.44
N PHE A 141 20.05 5.80 -4.53
CA PHE A 141 19.05 5.57 -3.47
C PHE A 141 18.89 4.07 -3.18
N LEU A 142 18.62 3.27 -4.21
CA LEU A 142 18.41 1.82 -4.04
C LEU A 142 19.67 1.12 -3.53
N ASP A 143 20.85 1.53 -3.99
CA ASP A 143 22.14 0.94 -3.58
C ASP A 143 22.52 1.29 -2.13
N ALA A 144 22.00 2.38 -1.56
CA ALA A 144 22.24 2.75 -0.17
C ALA A 144 21.38 1.97 0.83
N LEU A 145 20.15 1.59 0.46
CA LEU A 145 19.18 0.98 1.37
C LEU A 145 19.64 -0.33 2.03
N PRO A 146 20.35 -1.26 1.35
CA PRO A 146 20.82 -2.50 1.98
C PRO A 146 21.63 -2.29 3.25
N THR A 147 22.40 -1.21 3.30
CA THR A 147 23.21 -0.87 4.48
C THR A 147 22.35 -0.65 5.72
N TYR A 148 21.26 0.09 5.56
CA TYR A 148 20.33 0.41 6.65
C TYR A 148 19.43 -0.77 6.99
N PHE A 149 18.90 -1.46 5.99
CA PHE A 149 18.01 -2.59 6.17
C PHE A 149 18.72 -3.79 6.81
N SER A 150 19.98 -4.05 6.43
CA SER A 150 20.77 -5.11 7.08
C SER A 150 21.12 -4.75 8.52
N ALA A 151 21.53 -3.52 8.78
CA ALA A 151 21.83 -3.06 10.14
C ALA A 151 20.59 -3.17 11.06
N TYR A 152 19.41 -2.79 10.56
CA TYR A 152 18.14 -2.98 11.27
C TYR A 152 17.86 -4.46 11.55
N ARG A 153 17.98 -5.32 10.52
CA ARG A 153 17.77 -6.77 10.65
C ARG A 153 18.73 -7.40 11.68
N ASP A 154 19.95 -6.87 11.78
CA ASP A 154 20.95 -7.32 12.72
C ASP A 154 20.77 -6.71 14.13
N GLY A 155 19.71 -5.94 14.36
CA GLY A 155 19.37 -5.34 15.64
C GLY A 155 20.22 -4.11 16.02
N SER A 156 20.91 -3.51 15.06
CA SER A 156 21.79 -2.34 15.27
C SER A 156 21.51 -1.27 14.21
N PRO A 157 20.31 -0.65 14.19
CA PRO A 157 19.97 0.36 13.20
C PRO A 157 20.97 1.52 13.23
N ILE A 158 21.30 2.05 12.06
CA ILE A 158 22.23 3.16 11.91
C ILE A 158 21.51 4.46 12.26
N ASP A 159 21.90 5.06 13.39
CA ASP A 159 21.43 6.35 13.83
C ASP A 159 22.63 7.28 14.06
N GLY A 160 22.59 8.49 13.48
CA GLY A 160 23.74 9.37 13.29
C GLY A 160 24.41 9.97 14.53
N TYR A 161 24.07 9.51 15.71
CA TYR A 161 24.77 9.88 16.93
C TYR A 161 25.86 8.86 17.34
N ALA A 162 26.71 8.46 16.39
CA ALA A 162 28.02 7.98 16.78
C ALA A 162 28.82 9.19 17.24
N ASP A 163 28.75 9.52 18.53
CA ASP A 163 29.69 10.41 19.16
C ASP A 163 31.09 9.91 18.82
N THR A 164 31.95 10.81 18.29
CA THR A 164 33.35 10.52 17.95
C THR A 164 34.20 10.13 19.15
N SER A 165 33.62 9.92 20.32
CA SER A 165 34.25 9.51 21.55
C SER A 165 34.26 7.99 21.83
N GLY A 166 33.72 7.16 20.92
CA GLY A 166 33.87 5.69 21.01
C GLY A 166 33.13 5.02 22.18
N ASP A 167 32.30 5.75 22.91
CA ASP A 167 31.38 5.21 23.90
C ASP A 167 29.99 5.05 23.27
N TYR A 168 29.65 3.81 22.96
CA TYR A 168 28.26 3.41 22.70
C TYR A 168 27.46 3.66 23.98
N TYR A 169 26.70 4.75 24.04
CA TYR A 169 25.63 4.83 25.00
C TYR A 169 24.61 3.75 24.66
N HIS A 170 24.68 2.65 25.35
CA HIS A 170 23.54 1.77 25.56
C HIS A 170 22.53 2.59 26.37
N GLY A 171 21.62 3.28 25.70
CA GLY A 171 20.36 3.62 26.32
C GLY A 171 19.73 2.31 26.74
N ASP A 172 19.23 2.28 27.99
CA ASP A 172 18.58 1.13 28.57
C ASP A 172 17.69 0.46 27.53
N GLN A 173 18.19 -0.67 26.99
CA GLN A 173 17.42 -1.50 26.10
C GLN A 173 16.30 -2.09 26.95
N GLU A 174 15.13 -1.49 26.92
CA GLU A 174 13.93 -2.31 27.02
C GLU A 174 14.09 -3.36 25.92
N GLU A 175 14.25 -4.59 26.35
CA GLU A 175 14.36 -5.77 25.51
C GLU A 175 13.18 -5.72 24.53
N VAL A 176 13.44 -5.23 23.30
CA VAL A 176 12.46 -5.24 22.22
C VAL A 176 12.30 -6.71 21.87
N VAL A 177 11.36 -7.34 22.54
CA VAL A 177 10.91 -8.69 22.23
C VAL A 177 10.33 -8.62 20.82
N TYR A 178 11.14 -9.05 19.86
CA TYR A 178 10.67 -9.27 18.49
C TYR A 178 9.59 -10.35 18.56
N TYR A 179 8.36 -9.93 18.61
CA TYR A 179 7.27 -10.80 18.24
C TYR A 179 7.37 -10.97 16.74
N GLU A 180 8.00 -12.07 16.29
CA GLU A 180 7.67 -12.60 14.99
C GLU A 180 6.14 -12.70 14.95
N GLN A 181 5.51 -11.71 14.33
CA GLN A 181 4.09 -11.82 14.03
C GLN A 181 3.97 -13.00 13.07
N PRO A 182 3.43 -14.15 13.52
CA PRO A 182 3.17 -15.23 12.60
C PRO A 182 2.31 -14.62 11.50
N ARG A 183 2.70 -14.79 10.24
CA ARG A 183 1.84 -14.49 9.10
C ARG A 183 0.52 -15.19 9.40
N HIS A 184 -0.42 -14.45 9.95
CA HIS A 184 -1.78 -14.93 10.12
C HIS A 184 -2.36 -15.00 8.70
N VAL A 185 -2.07 -16.12 8.03
CA VAL A 185 -2.93 -16.57 6.96
C VAL A 185 -4.29 -16.66 7.64
N ASN A 186 -5.16 -15.72 7.31
CA ASN A 186 -6.47 -15.60 7.94
C ASN A 186 -7.27 -16.82 7.51
N VAL A 187 -7.06 -17.94 8.22
CA VAL A 187 -7.69 -19.24 7.95
C VAL A 187 -9.21 -19.07 7.87
N TRP A 188 -9.76 -18.10 8.61
CA TRP A 188 -11.16 -17.74 8.56
C TRP A 188 -11.59 -17.16 7.21
N ILE A 189 -10.75 -16.34 6.57
CA ILE A 189 -11.01 -15.80 5.22
C ILE A 189 -11.01 -16.94 4.20
N SER A 190 -10.06 -17.86 4.28
CA SER A 190 -10.01 -19.03 3.40
C SER A 190 -11.23 -19.94 3.57
N ILE A 191 -11.70 -20.13 4.82
CA ILE A 191 -12.93 -20.91 5.12
C ILE A 191 -14.16 -20.19 4.57
N VAL A 192 -14.26 -18.87 4.73
CA VAL A 192 -15.40 -18.09 4.22
C VAL A 192 -15.43 -18.13 2.69
N ILE A 193 -14.29 -17.95 2.01
CA ILE A 193 -14.20 -18.06 0.55
C ILE A 193 -14.60 -19.47 0.09
N GLY A 194 -14.09 -20.51 0.74
CA GLY A 194 -14.46 -21.91 0.46
C GLY A 194 -15.95 -22.19 0.65
N ALA A 195 -16.55 -21.66 1.70
CA ALA A 195 -17.99 -21.81 1.97
C ALA A 195 -18.85 -21.08 0.93
N VAL A 196 -18.44 -19.89 0.48
CA VAL A 196 -19.15 -19.13 -0.56
C VAL A 196 -19.11 -19.86 -1.88
N VAL A 197 -17.91 -20.31 -2.33
CA VAL A 197 -17.75 -21.05 -3.58
C VAL A 197 -18.51 -22.38 -3.53
N GLY A 198 -18.41 -23.13 -2.42
CA GLY A 198 -19.14 -24.37 -2.21
C GLY A 198 -20.67 -24.14 -2.18
N GLY A 199 -21.12 -23.08 -1.53
CA GLY A 199 -22.53 -22.70 -1.48
C GLY A 199 -23.12 -22.37 -2.86
N ILE A 200 -22.39 -21.60 -3.66
CA ILE A 200 -22.78 -21.27 -5.05
C ILE A 200 -22.89 -22.55 -5.90
N THR A 201 -21.92 -23.46 -5.78
CA THR A 201 -21.91 -24.73 -6.52
C THR A 201 -23.14 -25.56 -6.17
N VAL A 202 -23.48 -25.69 -4.88
CA VAL A 202 -24.67 -26.42 -4.40
C VAL A 202 -25.95 -25.77 -4.90
N LEU A 203 -26.04 -24.43 -4.89
CA LEU A 203 -27.20 -23.69 -5.41
C LEU A 203 -27.41 -23.92 -6.92
N ILE A 204 -26.34 -23.91 -7.70
CA ILE A 204 -26.38 -24.20 -9.13
C ILE A 204 -26.84 -25.64 -9.37
N MET A 205 -26.30 -26.62 -8.63
CA MET A 205 -26.74 -28.03 -8.73
C MET A 205 -28.23 -28.17 -8.37
N ARG A 206 -28.66 -27.52 -7.31
CA ARG A 206 -30.08 -27.54 -6.88
C ARG A 206 -31.00 -26.90 -7.93
N ALA A 207 -30.59 -25.79 -8.55
CA ALA A 207 -31.32 -25.15 -9.64
C ALA A 207 -31.41 -26.05 -10.89
N CYS A 208 -30.34 -26.75 -11.25
CA CYS A 208 -30.32 -27.69 -12.38
C CYS A 208 -31.15 -28.95 -12.10
N MET A 209 -31.31 -29.36 -10.83
CA MET A 209 -32.08 -30.54 -10.45
C MET A 209 -33.58 -30.26 -10.23
N ASN A 210 -33.99 -29.00 -10.15
CA ASN A 210 -35.38 -28.62 -9.84
C ASN A 210 -36.19 -28.54 -11.14
N THR A 211 -36.76 -29.70 -11.56
CA THR A 211 -37.59 -29.81 -12.77
C THR A 211 -39.03 -29.34 -12.56
N LYS A 212 -39.42 -28.97 -11.35
CA LYS A 212 -40.77 -28.46 -11.06
C LYS A 212 -40.68 -26.96 -10.80
N ARG A 213 -41.20 -26.17 -11.74
CA ARG A 213 -41.41 -24.73 -11.52
C ARG A 213 -42.68 -24.58 -10.64
N PRO A 214 -42.58 -24.10 -9.41
CA PRO A 214 -43.78 -23.68 -8.68
C PRO A 214 -44.34 -22.44 -9.42
N GLN A 215 -45.58 -22.52 -9.82
CA GLN A 215 -46.29 -21.38 -10.44
C GLN A 215 -46.49 -20.33 -9.32
N ARG A 216 -45.68 -19.30 -9.30
CA ARG A 216 -45.72 -18.20 -8.32
C ARG A 216 -46.13 -16.86 -9.00
N SER A 217 -47.08 -16.90 -9.90
CA SER A 217 -47.63 -15.64 -10.36
C SER A 217 -48.95 -15.38 -9.67
N ALA A 218 -48.93 -14.56 -8.64
CA ALA A 218 -50.12 -14.00 -7.99
C ALA A 218 -50.71 -12.83 -8.81
N GLY A 219 -50.16 -12.58 -10.03
CA GLY A 219 -50.58 -11.48 -10.88
C GLY A 219 -52.07 -11.51 -11.29
N SER A 220 -52.73 -12.67 -11.19
CA SER A 220 -54.19 -12.77 -11.44
C SER A 220 -55.07 -12.25 -10.32
N TYR A 221 -54.49 -11.94 -9.18
CA TYR A 221 -55.20 -11.46 -7.97
C TYR A 221 -54.88 -10.01 -7.62
N LEU A 222 -53.96 -9.37 -8.33
CA LEU A 222 -53.63 -7.96 -8.15
C LEU A 222 -54.49 -7.10 -9.10
N ASN A 223 -55.37 -6.30 -8.50
CA ASN A 223 -56.08 -5.26 -9.23
C ASN A 223 -55.28 -3.96 -9.13
N ASP A 224 -54.53 -3.60 -10.21
CA ASP A 224 -53.62 -2.46 -10.24
C ASP A 224 -54.30 -1.12 -9.95
N SER A 225 -55.67 -1.07 -10.01
CA SER A 225 -56.41 0.13 -9.72
C SER A 225 -56.78 0.34 -8.25
N SER A 226 -56.45 -0.63 -7.34
CA SER A 226 -56.82 -0.55 -5.93
C SER A 226 -55.76 0.12 -5.05
N TYR A 227 -54.60 0.46 -5.58
CA TYR A 227 -53.50 1.05 -4.84
C TYR A 227 -53.37 2.55 -5.08
N HIS A 228 -53.79 3.36 -4.11
CA HIS A 228 -53.63 4.82 -4.13
C HIS A 228 -52.69 5.25 -3.01
N LEU A 229 -51.46 5.71 -3.40
CA LEU A 229 -50.57 6.41 -2.48
C LEU A 229 -51.19 7.78 -2.16
N ARG A 230 -51.53 8.02 -0.89
CA ARG A 230 -52.03 9.30 -0.42
C ARG A 230 -51.00 10.39 -0.27
N THR A 231 -49.72 10.00 -0.08
CA THR A 231 -48.64 10.94 0.09
C THR A 231 -47.35 10.31 -0.46
N ASN A 232 -46.68 11.01 -1.39
CA ASN A 232 -45.39 10.67 -1.91
C ASN A 232 -44.50 11.90 -1.67
N GLN A 233 -43.92 11.99 -0.48
CA GLN A 233 -42.98 13.05 -0.11
C GLN A 233 -41.74 12.44 0.51
N ASP A 234 -40.59 12.75 -0.07
CA ASP A 234 -39.28 12.48 0.54
C ASP A 234 -39.01 13.57 1.57
N LEU A 235 -38.97 13.20 2.84
CA LEU A 235 -38.63 14.08 3.93
C LEU A 235 -37.16 13.90 4.30
N PHE A 236 -36.34 14.89 3.98
CA PHE A 236 -34.97 14.95 4.46
C PHE A 236 -34.97 15.24 5.97
N LEU A 237 -34.52 14.26 6.77
CA LEU A 237 -34.62 14.36 8.23
C LEU A 237 -33.50 15.16 8.85
N TYR A 238 -32.26 14.91 8.49
CA TYR A 238 -31.10 15.73 8.88
C TYR A 238 -29.83 15.31 8.19
N SER A 239 -28.87 16.21 8.16
CA SER A 239 -27.48 15.94 7.78
C SER A 239 -26.58 16.27 8.95
N ASN A 240 -25.74 15.34 9.38
CA ASN A 240 -24.76 15.59 10.43
C ASN A 240 -23.37 15.70 9.82
N VAL A 241 -22.73 16.85 9.99
CA VAL A 241 -21.35 17.07 9.56
C VAL A 241 -20.48 17.20 10.80
N THR A 242 -19.68 16.18 11.09
CA THR A 242 -18.70 16.22 12.17
C THR A 242 -17.39 16.77 11.62
N LYS A 243 -16.95 17.93 12.12
CA LYS A 243 -15.62 18.48 11.83
C LYS A 243 -14.68 18.07 12.94
N THR A 244 -13.72 17.22 12.63
CA THR A 244 -12.60 16.91 13.51
C THR A 244 -11.47 17.88 13.21
N ARG A 245 -11.04 18.63 14.22
CA ARG A 245 -9.87 19.51 14.08
C ARG A 245 -8.63 18.63 14.14
N ILE A 246 -7.90 18.55 13.03
CA ILE A 246 -6.58 17.91 13.01
C ILE A 246 -5.64 18.79 13.81
N GLN A 247 -5.14 18.30 14.92
CA GLN A 247 -4.09 18.94 15.69
C GLN A 247 -2.78 18.75 14.92
N GLN A 248 -2.19 19.84 14.49
CA GLN A 248 -0.87 19.86 13.88
C GLN A 248 0.13 19.66 15.02
N GLU A 249 0.70 18.45 15.11
CA GLU A 249 1.76 18.22 16.08
C GLU A 249 3.02 18.93 15.62
N SER A 250 3.52 19.78 16.51
CA SER A 250 4.79 20.48 16.33
C SER A 250 5.93 19.47 16.40
N SER A 251 6.76 19.41 15.36
CA SER A 251 8.00 18.65 15.35
C SER A 251 8.87 19.10 16.53
N SER A 252 9.04 18.24 17.53
CA SER A 252 10.07 18.39 18.54
C SER A 252 11.38 17.87 17.95
N SER A 253 12.28 18.76 17.59
CA SER A 253 13.65 18.44 17.28
C SER A 253 14.40 18.12 18.58
N GLY A 254 15.01 16.92 18.67
CA GLY A 254 16.01 16.64 19.67
C GLY A 254 15.96 15.24 20.25
N GLY A 255 16.77 14.36 19.70
CA GLY A 255 17.05 13.02 20.25
C GLY A 255 17.08 12.01 19.12
N GLY A 256 18.18 11.22 19.00
CA GLY A 256 18.33 10.18 17.99
C GLY A 256 17.09 9.29 17.87
N GLY A 257 16.73 8.94 16.62
CA GLY A 257 15.55 8.18 16.30
C GLY A 257 14.87 8.68 15.03
N SER A 258 13.66 8.22 14.80
CA SER A 258 12.84 8.65 13.67
C SER A 258 11.74 9.59 14.13
N SER A 259 11.61 10.73 13.46
CA SER A 259 10.42 11.58 13.59
C SER A 259 9.22 10.88 12.95
N VAL A 260 8.14 10.79 13.69
CA VAL A 260 6.92 10.10 13.24
C VAL A 260 5.76 11.07 13.15
N HIS A 261 4.97 10.96 12.10
CA HIS A 261 3.74 11.72 11.88
C HIS A 261 2.63 10.79 11.39
N THR A 262 1.40 11.29 11.33
CA THR A 262 0.23 10.52 10.90
C THR A 262 -0.24 11.03 9.54
N SER A 263 -0.39 10.11 8.59
CA SER A 263 -0.94 10.40 7.26
C SER A 263 -2.47 10.61 7.28
N SER A 264 -3.04 10.98 6.14
CA SER A 264 -4.50 11.13 5.98
C SER A 264 -5.26 9.82 6.16
N SER A 265 -4.61 8.67 5.93
CA SER A 265 -5.18 7.34 6.16
C SER A 265 -5.25 6.95 7.63
N GLY A 266 -4.55 7.69 8.51
CA GLY A 266 -4.36 7.35 9.92
C GLY A 266 -3.16 6.44 10.18
N SER A 267 -2.35 6.13 9.17
CA SER A 267 -1.11 5.36 9.31
C SER A 267 0.03 6.22 9.85
N SER A 268 0.95 5.59 10.60
CA SER A 268 2.17 6.26 11.06
C SER A 268 3.25 6.18 9.97
N HIS A 269 3.85 7.31 9.68
CA HIS A 269 4.96 7.46 8.74
C HIS A 269 6.12 8.21 9.39
N GLY A 270 7.34 7.92 8.94
CA GLY A 270 8.51 8.76 9.10
C GLY A 270 8.84 9.40 7.76
N GLY A 271 9.79 10.31 7.72
CA GLY A 271 10.23 10.84 6.45
C GLY A 271 11.01 12.12 6.55
N GLY A 272 11.64 12.47 5.43
CA GLY A 272 12.41 13.69 5.27
C GLY A 272 12.61 14.01 3.80
N GLY A 273 12.94 15.25 3.53
CA GLY A 273 13.09 15.71 2.16
C GLY A 273 13.77 17.07 2.06
N GLY A 274 13.87 17.55 0.83
CA GLY A 274 14.52 18.82 0.54
C GLY A 274 14.35 19.25 -0.90
N LYS A 275 15.11 20.28 -1.29
CA LYS A 275 15.15 20.82 -2.64
C LYS A 275 16.37 20.31 -3.39
N PHE A 276 16.28 20.20 -4.72
CA PHE A 276 17.39 19.80 -5.61
C PHE A 276 17.61 20.77 -6.76
#